data_fe6518c8bc2bb763b4f0645e5e2f24d4
#
_entry.id   fe6518c8bc2bb763b4f0645e5e2f24d4
#
_cell.length_a   1.000
_cell.length_b   1.000
_cell.length_c   1.000
_cell.angle_alpha   90.00
_cell.angle_beta   90.00
_cell.angle_gamma   90.00
#
_symmetry.space_group_name_H-M   'P 1'
#
loop_
_entity.id
_entity.type
_entity.pdbx_description
1 polymer ?
#
loop_
_entity_poly.entity_id
_entity_poly.type
_entity_poly.pdbx_seq_one_letter_code
_entity_poly.pdbx_strand_id
1 'polypeptide(L)'
;MADEADPGELVAHARRTAFPRVDRERDRLAWSWSELAALEPRGPWALREPDPKAAAAAWEDIQLVVVPGLAFTERGDRLGYGKGYYDRAIAAARSGTRAPRFVGFAFEAQVLPELPMQAHDQRLDGLVTEAGLRWFI
;
A
#
# COMPACT_ATOMS: atom_id res chain seq x y z
N MET A 1 4.21 -8.13 11.70
CA MET A 1 3.37 -7.47 12.70
C MET A 1 2.00 -8.11 12.72
N ALA A 2 1.52 -8.43 13.89
CA ALA A 2 0.22 -9.05 14.06
C ALA A 2 -0.96 -8.09 13.81
N ASP A 3 -0.67 -6.81 13.65
CA ASP A 3 -1.69 -5.76 13.61
C ASP A 3 -2.16 -5.43 12.18
N GLU A 4 -1.58 -6.05 11.17
CA GLU A 4 -1.99 -5.87 9.80
C GLU A 4 -2.80 -7.06 9.28
N ALA A 5 -3.83 -6.78 8.50
CA ALA A 5 -4.58 -7.81 7.79
C ALA A 5 -3.71 -8.43 6.69
N ASP A 6 -3.82 -9.75 6.53
CA ASP A 6 -3.08 -10.48 5.48
C ASP A 6 -3.83 -10.41 4.15
N PRO A 7 -3.26 -9.81 3.09
CA PRO A 7 -3.91 -9.72 1.78
C PRO A 7 -3.73 -10.96 0.90
N GLY A 8 -3.23 -12.07 1.43
CA GLY A 8 -2.88 -13.26 0.64
C GLY A 8 -4.01 -13.79 -0.23
N GLU A 9 -5.24 -13.86 0.29
CA GLU A 9 -6.40 -14.30 -0.49
C GLU A 9 -6.76 -13.31 -1.60
N LEU A 10 -6.61 -12.03 -1.33
CA LEU A 10 -6.88 -10.99 -2.33
C LEU A 10 -5.91 -11.11 -3.50
N VAL A 11 -4.64 -11.36 -3.22
CA VAL A 11 -3.60 -11.55 -4.24
C VAL A 11 -3.93 -12.73 -5.16
N ALA A 12 -4.51 -13.81 -4.63
CA ALA A 12 -4.86 -14.99 -5.41
C ALA A 12 -5.90 -14.71 -6.52
N HIS A 13 -6.68 -13.65 -6.40
CA HIS A 13 -7.69 -13.26 -7.38
C HIS A 13 -7.20 -12.24 -8.41
N ALA A 14 -6.00 -11.70 -8.24
CA ALA A 14 -5.44 -10.74 -9.19
C ALA A 14 -4.87 -11.45 -10.41
N ARG A 15 -5.03 -10.83 -11.60
CA ARG A 15 -4.42 -11.34 -12.84
C ARG A 15 -2.91 -11.19 -12.83
N ARG A 16 -2.44 -10.09 -12.27
CA ARG A 16 -1.03 -9.76 -12.20
C ARG A 16 -0.79 -8.97 -10.94
N THR A 17 0.32 -9.22 -10.28
CA THR A 17 0.65 -8.57 -9.03
C THR A 17 1.97 -7.83 -9.11
N ALA A 18 2.03 -6.68 -8.45
CA ALA A 18 3.25 -5.94 -8.22
C ALA A 18 3.42 -5.74 -6.72
N PHE A 19 4.66 -5.71 -6.28
CA PHE A 19 4.99 -5.52 -4.87
C PHE A 19 6.04 -4.42 -4.73
N PRO A 20 6.01 -3.68 -3.62
CA PRO A 20 7.00 -2.65 -3.35
C PRO A 20 8.26 -3.25 -2.76
N ARG A 21 9.38 -2.59 -3.03
CA ARG A 21 10.61 -2.73 -2.27
C ARG A 21 11.08 -1.36 -1.82
N VAL A 22 11.85 -1.33 -0.77
CA VAL A 22 12.48 -0.08 -0.32
C VAL A 22 13.73 0.18 -1.14
N ASP A 23 13.69 1.24 -1.94
CA ASP A 23 14.87 1.75 -2.63
C ASP A 23 15.62 2.67 -1.66
N ARG A 24 16.67 2.15 -1.06
CA ARG A 24 17.40 2.84 0.00
C ARG A 24 18.25 3.99 -0.51
N GLU A 25 18.67 3.93 -1.77
CA GLU A 25 19.42 5.02 -2.37
C GLU A 25 18.58 6.26 -2.57
N ARG A 26 17.31 6.07 -2.96
CA ARG A 26 16.37 7.17 -3.23
C ARG A 26 15.40 7.42 -2.10
N ASP A 27 15.46 6.61 -1.05
CA ASP A 27 14.57 6.70 0.12
C ASP A 27 13.09 6.72 -0.27
N ARG A 28 12.69 5.76 -1.10
CA ARG A 28 11.32 5.63 -1.59
C ARG A 28 10.98 4.18 -1.92
N LEU A 29 9.69 3.91 -2.11
CA LEU A 29 9.24 2.61 -2.63
C LEU A 29 9.42 2.55 -4.14
N ALA A 30 9.91 1.42 -4.61
CA ALA A 30 9.94 1.05 -6.02
C ALA A 30 9.05 -0.19 -6.20
N TRP A 31 8.25 -0.18 -7.25
CA TRP A 31 7.25 -1.24 -7.48
C TRP A 31 7.69 -2.11 -8.65
N SER A 32 7.62 -3.41 -8.45
CA SER A 32 8.02 -4.39 -9.46
C SER A 32 6.99 -5.49 -9.61
N TRP A 33 6.82 -5.96 -10.83
CA TRP A 33 5.99 -7.12 -11.10
C TRP A 33 6.62 -8.36 -10.47
N SER A 34 5.83 -9.09 -9.71
CA SER A 34 6.28 -10.30 -9.03
C SER A 34 5.09 -11.12 -8.58
N GLU A 35 5.30 -12.41 -8.40
CA GLU A 35 4.37 -13.26 -7.68
C GLU A 35 4.67 -13.21 -6.19
N LEU A 36 3.68 -13.43 -5.36
CA LEU A 36 3.83 -13.44 -3.90
C LEU A 36 4.90 -14.45 -3.45
N ALA A 37 4.92 -15.63 -4.06
CA ALA A 37 5.86 -16.70 -3.71
C ALA A 37 7.31 -16.37 -4.04
N ALA A 38 7.56 -15.41 -4.94
CA ALA A 38 8.90 -15.00 -5.34
C ALA A 38 9.51 -13.94 -4.43
N LEU A 39 8.75 -13.40 -3.49
CA LEU A 39 9.26 -12.40 -2.55
C LEU A 39 10.22 -13.03 -1.55
N GLU A 40 11.30 -12.32 -1.24
CA GLU A 40 12.30 -12.76 -0.28
C GLU A 40 12.59 -11.68 0.76
N PRO A 41 12.96 -12.07 1.99
CA PRO A 41 13.35 -11.11 3.02
C PRO A 41 14.59 -10.32 2.57
N ARG A 42 14.50 -8.99 2.66
CA ARG A 42 15.59 -8.09 2.27
C ARG A 42 15.70 -6.92 3.24
N GLY A 43 16.90 -6.36 3.31
CA GLY A 43 17.17 -5.18 4.10
C GLY A 43 17.15 -5.40 5.61
N PRO A 44 17.32 -4.31 6.38
CA PRO A 44 17.51 -4.39 7.84
C PRO A 44 16.27 -4.89 8.59
N TRP A 45 15.08 -4.76 7.98
CA TRP A 45 13.82 -5.20 8.61
C TRP A 45 13.33 -6.55 8.08
N ALA A 46 14.11 -7.20 7.20
CA ALA A 46 13.74 -8.46 6.56
C ALA A 46 12.34 -8.44 5.94
N LEU A 47 11.96 -7.32 5.34
CA LEU A 47 10.69 -7.20 4.63
C LEU A 47 10.72 -8.07 3.37
N ARG A 48 9.63 -8.76 3.09
CA ARG A 48 9.51 -9.56 1.89
C ARG A 48 9.30 -8.64 0.69
N GLU A 49 10.26 -8.66 -0.22
CA GLU A 49 10.32 -7.75 -1.36
C GLU A 49 10.61 -8.51 -2.65
N PRO A 50 10.23 -7.96 -3.81
CA PRO A 50 10.63 -8.54 -5.10
C PRO A 50 12.14 -8.38 -5.33
N ASP A 51 12.68 -9.19 -6.24
CA ASP A 51 14.05 -9.02 -6.70
C ASP A 51 14.24 -7.61 -7.25
N PRO A 52 15.32 -6.90 -6.86
CA PRO A 52 15.61 -5.57 -7.42
C PRO A 52 15.74 -5.54 -8.94
N LYS A 53 16.03 -6.68 -9.56
CA LYS A 53 16.13 -6.81 -11.02
C LYS A 53 14.79 -7.13 -11.70
N ALA A 54 13.73 -7.36 -10.93
CA ALA A 54 12.41 -7.62 -11.51
C ALA A 54 11.91 -6.39 -12.27
N ALA A 55 11.08 -6.62 -13.28
CA ALA A 55 10.57 -5.56 -14.14
C ALA A 55 9.77 -4.53 -13.33
N ALA A 56 10.10 -3.25 -13.51
CA ALA A 56 9.39 -2.16 -12.85
C ALA A 56 7.93 -2.10 -13.29
N ALA A 57 7.05 -1.83 -12.36
CA ALA A 57 5.63 -1.63 -12.63
C ALA A 57 5.31 -0.13 -12.67
N ALA A 58 4.74 0.32 -13.77
CA ALA A 58 4.32 1.71 -13.93
C ALA A 58 2.93 1.90 -13.31
N TRP A 59 2.69 3.08 -12.75
CA TRP A 59 1.39 3.40 -12.15
C TRP A 59 0.23 3.24 -13.12
N GLU A 60 0.45 3.56 -14.40
CA GLU A 60 -0.55 3.48 -15.46
C GLU A 60 -1.05 2.05 -15.71
N ASP A 61 -0.25 1.06 -15.35
CA ASP A 61 -0.57 -0.36 -15.53
C ASP A 61 -1.15 -1.01 -14.27
N ILE A 62 -1.29 -0.24 -13.20
CA ILE A 62 -1.84 -0.71 -11.92
C ILE A 62 -3.23 -0.12 -11.72
N GLN A 63 -4.21 -0.97 -11.48
CA GLN A 63 -5.59 -0.55 -11.26
C GLN A 63 -5.91 -0.28 -9.80
N LEU A 64 -5.33 -1.08 -8.90
CA LEU A 64 -5.64 -1.04 -7.48
C LEU A 64 -4.37 -1.27 -6.67
N VAL A 65 -4.16 -0.45 -5.66
CA VAL A 65 -3.09 -0.63 -4.69
C VAL A 65 -3.70 -0.86 -3.31
N VAL A 66 -3.29 -1.94 -2.68
CA VAL A 66 -3.64 -2.24 -1.31
C VAL A 66 -2.57 -1.66 -0.40
N VAL A 67 -3.00 -0.81 0.51
CA VAL A 67 -2.08 -0.03 1.35
C VAL A 67 -2.13 -0.54 2.78
N PRO A 68 -0.99 -0.95 3.35
CA PRO A 68 -0.92 -1.36 4.75
C PRO A 68 -0.96 -0.14 5.68
N GLY A 69 -1.27 -0.39 6.95
CA GLY A 69 -1.23 0.64 7.96
C GLY A 69 -1.58 0.11 9.34
N LEU A 70 -1.32 0.93 10.34
CA LEU A 70 -1.61 0.61 11.73
C LEU A 70 -3.05 0.97 12.11
N ALA A 71 -3.56 2.05 11.55
CA ALA A 71 -4.91 2.52 11.81
C ALA A 71 -5.45 3.32 10.62
N PHE A 72 -6.77 3.40 10.53
CA PHE A 72 -7.48 4.05 9.43
C PHE A 72 -8.69 4.80 9.95
N THR A 73 -9.20 5.74 9.17
CA THR A 73 -10.49 6.38 9.43
C THR A 73 -11.44 6.19 8.24
N GLU A 74 -12.72 6.44 8.48
CA GLU A 74 -13.73 6.38 7.41
C GLU A 74 -13.66 7.57 6.45
N ARG A 75 -12.70 8.48 6.65
CA ARG A 75 -12.42 9.58 5.72
C ARG A 75 -11.21 9.30 4.81
N GLY A 76 -10.60 8.13 4.96
CA GLY A 76 -9.43 7.76 4.18
C GLY A 76 -8.09 8.13 4.82
N ASP A 77 -8.10 8.59 6.05
CA ASP A 77 -6.86 8.85 6.79
C ASP A 77 -6.19 7.53 7.17
N ARG A 78 -4.88 7.52 7.19
CA ARG A 78 -4.08 6.32 7.47
C ARG A 78 -2.89 6.68 8.36
N LEU A 79 -2.69 5.88 9.40
CA LEU A 79 -1.50 5.94 10.23
C LEU A 79 -0.51 4.85 9.76
N GLY A 80 0.65 5.27 9.28
CA GLY A 80 1.73 4.36 8.89
C GLY A 80 2.82 4.29 9.94
N TYR A 81 3.99 3.82 9.51
CA TYR A 81 5.13 3.56 10.38
C TYR A 81 6.09 4.75 10.53
N GLY A 82 5.71 5.92 10.06
CA GLY A 82 6.48 7.16 10.24
C GLY A 82 7.50 7.48 9.15
N LYS A 83 7.69 6.64 8.14
CA LYS A 83 8.64 6.87 7.06
C LYS A 83 8.07 7.68 5.89
N GLY A 84 6.75 7.77 5.77
CA GLY A 84 6.10 8.51 4.68
C GLY A 84 6.23 7.85 3.30
N TYR A 85 6.64 6.59 3.21
CA TYR A 85 6.84 5.91 1.94
C TYR A 85 5.56 5.84 1.11
N TYR A 86 4.44 5.47 1.73
CA TYR A 86 3.16 5.36 1.02
C TYR A 86 2.57 6.72 0.67
N ASP A 87 2.71 7.73 1.52
CA ASP A 87 2.25 9.08 1.20
C ASP A 87 3.00 9.63 -0.03
N ARG A 88 4.31 9.42 -0.10
CA ARG A 88 5.09 9.83 -1.26
C ARG A 88 4.73 9.03 -2.51
N ALA A 89 4.51 7.72 -2.38
CA ALA A 89 4.11 6.87 -3.51
C ALA A 89 2.75 7.28 -4.06
N ILE A 90 1.78 7.52 -3.18
CA ILE A 90 0.44 7.95 -3.57
C ILE A 90 0.49 9.32 -4.26
N ALA A 91 1.24 10.28 -3.69
CA ALA A 91 1.41 11.60 -4.30
C ALA A 91 2.06 11.50 -5.69
N ALA A 92 3.08 10.67 -5.83
CA ALA A 92 3.75 10.45 -7.12
C ALA A 92 2.80 9.85 -8.16
N ALA A 93 2.00 8.85 -7.77
CA ALA A 93 1.03 8.23 -8.68
C ALA A 93 -0.03 9.23 -9.12
N ARG A 94 -0.54 10.05 -8.20
CA ARG A 94 -1.59 11.03 -8.46
C ARG A 94 -1.12 12.21 -9.30
N SER A 95 0.18 12.47 -9.35
CA SER A 95 0.75 13.51 -10.22
C SER A 95 0.93 13.04 -11.67
N GLY A 96 0.76 11.76 -11.94
CA GLY A 96 0.87 11.19 -13.28
C GLY A 96 -0.42 11.30 -14.07
N THR A 97 -0.43 10.67 -15.27
CA THR A 97 -1.56 10.74 -16.20
C THR A 97 -2.71 9.83 -15.80
N ARG A 98 -2.42 8.73 -15.10
CA ARG A 98 -3.42 7.76 -14.68
C ARG A 98 -2.99 7.12 -13.35
N ALA A 99 -3.72 7.44 -12.30
CA ALA A 99 -3.44 6.88 -10.99
C ALA A 99 -4.32 5.66 -10.70
N PRO A 100 -3.78 4.63 -10.02
CA PRO A 100 -4.59 3.56 -9.47
C PRO A 100 -5.46 4.09 -8.33
N ARG A 101 -6.42 3.28 -7.90
CA ARG A 101 -7.13 3.53 -6.65
C ARG A 101 -6.34 2.94 -5.50
N PHE A 102 -6.30 3.65 -4.38
CA PHE A 102 -5.59 3.23 -3.18
C PHE A 102 -6.60 2.89 -2.10
N VAL A 103 -6.57 1.63 -1.66
CA VAL A 103 -7.48 1.14 -0.60
C VAL A 103 -6.68 0.60 0.57
N GLY A 104 -7.12 0.93 1.78
CA GLY A 104 -6.59 0.28 2.97
C GLY A 104 -7.17 -1.13 3.10
N PHE A 105 -6.41 -2.01 3.73
CA PHE A 105 -6.86 -3.37 4.02
C PHE A 105 -6.60 -3.62 5.51
N ALA A 106 -7.67 -3.76 6.29
CA ALA A 106 -7.58 -3.68 7.74
C ALA A 106 -8.67 -4.51 8.42
N PHE A 107 -8.53 -4.68 9.72
CA PHE A 107 -9.61 -5.13 10.58
C PHE A 107 -10.45 -3.93 11.04
N GLU A 108 -11.75 -4.13 11.30
CA GLU A 108 -12.62 -3.06 11.83
C GLU A 108 -12.03 -2.45 13.11
N ALA A 109 -11.35 -3.25 13.93
CA ALA A 109 -10.69 -2.78 15.14
C ALA A 109 -9.62 -1.70 14.88
N GLN A 110 -9.08 -1.63 13.66
CA GLN A 110 -8.10 -0.62 13.27
C GLN A 110 -8.75 0.67 12.76
N VAL A 111 -10.07 0.71 12.63
CA VAL A 111 -10.80 1.89 12.15
C VAL A 111 -11.14 2.76 13.35
N LEU A 112 -10.57 3.96 13.38
CA LEU A 112 -10.70 4.92 14.46
C LEU A 112 -11.50 6.14 13.99
N PRO A 113 -12.14 6.89 14.94
CA PRO A 113 -12.87 8.11 14.57
C PRO A 113 -11.97 9.19 13.97
N GLU A 114 -10.75 9.33 14.49
CA GLU A 114 -9.79 10.35 14.08
C GLU A 114 -8.37 9.84 14.18
N LEU A 115 -7.50 10.39 13.36
CA LEU A 115 -6.06 10.19 13.41
C LEU A 115 -5.36 11.52 13.28
N PRO A 116 -4.16 11.69 13.91
CA PRO A 116 -3.35 12.88 13.71
C PRO A 116 -2.82 12.89 12.28
N MET A 117 -3.22 13.90 11.49
CA MET A 117 -2.83 14.03 10.09
C MET A 117 -1.99 15.28 9.89
N GLN A 118 -1.05 15.20 8.95
CA GLN A 118 -0.23 16.32 8.51
C GLN A 118 -0.62 16.71 7.08
N ALA A 119 -0.21 17.91 6.66
CA ALA A 119 -0.62 18.46 5.38
C ALA A 119 -0.16 17.62 4.17
N HIS A 120 0.97 16.91 4.28
CA HIS A 120 1.50 16.06 3.21
C HIS A 120 0.91 14.64 3.19
N ASP A 121 0.13 14.27 4.20
CA ASP A 121 -0.49 12.95 4.26
C ASP A 121 -1.56 12.82 3.20
N GLN A 122 -1.58 11.66 2.52
CA GLN A 122 -2.50 11.38 1.44
C GLN A 122 -3.69 10.57 1.93
N ARG A 123 -4.89 10.96 1.52
CA ARG A 123 -6.09 10.18 1.82
C ARG A 123 -6.25 9.03 0.85
N LEU A 124 -6.69 7.90 1.37
CA LEU A 124 -7.04 6.73 0.57
C LEU A 124 -8.38 6.93 -0.14
N ASP A 125 -8.60 6.14 -1.20
CA ASP A 125 -9.84 6.15 -1.96
C ASP A 125 -10.90 5.24 -1.35
N GLY A 126 -10.48 4.25 -0.59
CA GLY A 126 -11.38 3.30 0.04
C GLY A 126 -10.74 2.49 1.15
N LEU A 127 -11.55 1.64 1.75
CA LEU A 127 -11.11 0.77 2.85
C LEU A 127 -11.85 -0.57 2.75
N VAL A 128 -11.09 -1.65 2.87
CA VAL A 128 -11.62 -3.02 2.92
C VAL A 128 -11.36 -3.58 4.31
N THR A 129 -12.42 -4.05 4.94
CA THR A 129 -12.35 -4.75 6.22
C THR A 129 -13.19 -6.01 6.17
N GLU A 130 -13.25 -6.76 7.27
CA GLU A 130 -14.16 -7.90 7.39
C GLU A 130 -15.64 -7.49 7.26
N ALA A 131 -15.97 -6.20 7.43
CA ALA A 131 -17.32 -5.68 7.25
C ALA A 131 -17.65 -5.32 5.79
N GLY A 132 -16.65 -5.38 4.89
CA GLY A 132 -16.83 -5.10 3.48
C GLY A 132 -16.02 -3.92 2.96
N LEU A 133 -16.31 -3.53 1.73
CA LEU A 133 -15.64 -2.44 1.02
C LEU A 133 -16.41 -1.13 1.18
N ARG A 134 -15.68 -0.07 1.48
CA ARG A 134 -16.19 1.31 1.52
C ARG A 134 -15.36 2.17 0.58
N TRP A 135 -16.01 2.88 -0.33
CA TRP A 135 -15.36 3.92 -1.12
C TRP A 135 -15.61 5.28 -0.47
N PHE A 136 -14.57 6.08 -0.39
CA PHE A 136 -14.68 7.44 0.13
C PHE A 136 -14.94 8.41 -1.02
N ILE A 137 -15.71 9.43 -0.74
CA ILE A 137 -16.06 10.45 -1.74
C ILE A 137 -15.22 11.70 -1.51
#